data_5c0e0815202bc36e9e7429bfe95bf784
#
_entry.id   5c0e0815202bc36e9e7429bfe95bf784
#
_cell.length_a   1.000
_cell.length_b   1.000
_cell.length_c   1.000
_cell.angle_alpha   90.00
_cell.angle_beta   90.00
_cell.angle_gamma   90.00
#
_symmetry.space_group_name_H-M   'P 1'
#
loop_
_entity.id
_entity.type
_entity.pdbx_description
1 polymer ?
#
loop_
_entity_poly.entity_id
_entity_poly.type
_entity_poly.pdbx_seq_one_letter_code
_entity_poly.pdbx_strand_id
1 'polypeptide(L)'
;MMLRKRLDCRNSNPGGNLSSMHCLNCPVLMVVFFIAVAFSTAGMSEPSRAEPLVLDMVHFNPGEPHYATQFADPAYEKSMGYNGKVFFLFESAHLAVNWDAYDPNILPVGSLDRTWMEAKRAEINRKYDAAKAAGLKVYCMSDLILFPKRLVTRYGMTRTMGNVNDPKTRLWLSRELNLMFAQFPQLDGIVVRIGETYLNDAPYHVGNIEHPTDPQRTIVPLMNLLREEVCVKLGKQVIFRTWGSFDVNLKDFLAVSAAVAPHTNLIWAIKHEEGDFHRGNDFSKVLGRGRHRFIVEVQCAREYEGKGAHPEYIDNGVIEGFEEHQLRMGSGQIRSLRDVYERSPLFCGLWTWSRGGGWEGPYLKNELWPNLNAWVLAQWAQDPQQSEESIFDRYAVERLKLPTNQVPDFRQLAMLSAQAVYRGKRSTGNYLNPWWNRDEYFRFPILPTDPEQRRLVLDDQDQAVAMWEKMVALADGLTPADALAAETLRSSTRYGLNLFRMWRAVVNLSNLTPHGPPVQISKWLAVYDGCWTNYANLAGEYPKTIASFYVERSRRIPSDAGADPAVVLPLFRAAAGKD
;
A
#
# COMPACT_ATOMS: atom_id res chain seq x y z
N MET A 1 -0.24 -26.73 -5.78
CA MET A 1 -1.00 -28.01 -5.75
C MET A 1 -1.78 -28.05 -4.45
N MET A 2 -2.99 -27.51 -4.43
CA MET A 2 -3.93 -27.64 -3.30
C MET A 2 -5.34 -27.74 -3.84
N LEU A 3 -6.01 -28.79 -3.39
CA LEU A 3 -7.34 -29.26 -3.82
C LEU A 3 -8.45 -28.29 -3.43
N ARG A 4 -9.33 -27.97 -4.40
CA ARG A 4 -10.66 -27.42 -4.16
C ARG A 4 -11.59 -28.51 -3.68
N LYS A 5 -12.21 -28.35 -2.51
CA LYS A 5 -13.43 -29.08 -2.13
C LYS A 5 -14.63 -28.14 -2.25
N ARG A 6 -15.54 -28.50 -3.14
CA ARG A 6 -16.91 -27.94 -3.21
C ARG A 6 -17.72 -28.52 -2.04
N LEU A 7 -18.52 -27.66 -1.42
CA LEU A 7 -19.62 -28.09 -0.54
C LEU A 7 -20.94 -27.57 -1.12
N ASP A 8 -21.75 -28.51 -1.57
CA ASP A 8 -23.15 -28.29 -1.91
C ASP A 8 -23.96 -28.16 -0.60
N CYS A 9 -24.78 -27.12 -0.51
CA CYS A 9 -25.85 -27.05 0.48
C CYS A 9 -27.21 -27.13 -0.23
N ARG A 10 -27.90 -28.23 0.01
CA ARG A 10 -29.31 -28.41 -0.36
C ARG A 10 -30.23 -27.86 0.72
N ASN A 11 -31.34 -27.31 0.25
CA ASN A 11 -32.56 -26.88 0.92
C ASN A 11 -33.15 -27.89 1.92
N SER A 12 -33.74 -27.36 2.98
CA SER A 12 -35.02 -27.89 3.52
C SER A 12 -35.72 -26.83 4.38
N ASN A 13 -36.88 -26.40 3.91
CA ASN A 13 -37.96 -25.82 4.72
C ASN A 13 -38.91 -26.96 5.14
N PRO A 14 -39.61 -26.93 6.28
CA PRO A 14 -41.02 -26.57 6.30
C PRO A 14 -41.44 -25.81 7.59
N GLY A 15 -42.26 -24.81 7.61
CA GLY A 15 -43.70 -24.79 7.61
C GLY A 15 -44.35 -24.97 9.00
N GLY A 16 -45.12 -23.99 9.51
CA GLY A 16 -45.90 -24.14 10.72
C GLY A 16 -46.62 -22.87 11.20
N ASN A 17 -47.91 -22.87 11.00
CA ASN A 17 -48.98 -21.88 11.15
C ASN A 17 -49.18 -21.20 12.53
N LEU A 18 -49.67 -19.96 12.46
CA LEU A 18 -50.85 -19.31 13.09
C LEU A 18 -51.20 -19.60 14.57
N SER A 19 -51.31 -18.52 15.34
CA SER A 19 -52.62 -18.18 15.95
C SER A 19 -52.62 -16.77 16.57
N SER A 20 -53.69 -16.07 16.28
CA SER A 20 -54.16 -14.79 16.78
C SER A 20 -54.65 -14.86 18.22
N MET A 21 -54.46 -13.80 19.00
CA MET A 21 -55.38 -13.46 20.08
C MET A 21 -55.43 -11.93 20.30
N HIS A 22 -56.65 -11.42 20.16
CA HIS A 22 -57.08 -10.10 20.63
C HIS A 22 -57.21 -10.07 22.14
N CYS A 23 -56.93 -8.94 22.79
CA CYS A 23 -57.85 -8.33 23.74
C CYS A 23 -57.39 -7.01 24.34
N LEU A 24 -58.26 -6.03 24.21
CA LEU A 24 -58.78 -5.02 25.17
C LEU A 24 -57.95 -3.81 25.57
N ASN A 25 -58.55 -2.68 25.15
CA ASN A 25 -58.37 -1.28 25.60
C ASN A 25 -58.58 -1.09 27.10
N CYS A 26 -57.74 -0.24 27.69
CA CYS A 26 -58.14 0.57 28.86
C CYS A 26 -57.31 1.88 28.89
N PRO A 27 -57.94 3.05 28.90
CA PRO A 27 -57.20 4.34 28.97
C PRO A 27 -56.98 4.73 30.43
N VAL A 28 -55.74 4.90 30.84
CA VAL A 28 -55.38 5.58 32.08
C VAL A 28 -54.87 6.96 31.73
N LEU A 29 -55.61 8.00 32.17
CA LEU A 29 -55.28 9.40 32.07
C LEU A 29 -54.14 9.70 33.08
N MET A 30 -52.93 9.99 32.59
CA MET A 30 -51.81 10.45 33.41
C MET A 30 -51.56 11.91 33.12
N VAL A 31 -51.86 12.76 34.10
CA VAL A 31 -51.51 14.19 34.09
C VAL A 31 -50.01 14.29 34.32
N VAL A 32 -49.27 14.76 33.31
CA VAL A 32 -47.81 15.04 33.43
C VAL A 32 -47.61 16.51 33.68
N PHE A 33 -47.13 16.84 34.87
CA PHE A 33 -46.58 18.16 35.19
C PHE A 33 -45.25 18.35 34.45
N PHE A 34 -45.21 19.32 33.53
CA PHE A 34 -43.96 19.79 32.94
C PHE A 34 -43.24 20.71 33.93
N ILE A 35 -42.18 20.21 34.57
CA ILE A 35 -41.16 21.03 35.18
C ILE A 35 -40.11 21.31 34.10
N ALA A 36 -40.09 22.52 33.55
CA ALA A 36 -39.04 22.99 32.66
C ALA A 36 -37.76 23.21 33.48
N VAL A 37 -36.88 22.19 33.49
CA VAL A 37 -35.50 22.36 33.94
C VAL A 37 -34.71 22.87 32.75
N ALA A 38 -34.34 24.15 32.81
CA ALA A 38 -33.38 24.73 31.85
C ALA A 38 -32.01 24.09 32.07
N PHE A 39 -31.70 23.03 31.26
CA PHE A 39 -30.35 22.57 31.15
C PHE A 39 -29.54 23.61 30.35
N SER A 40 -28.74 24.36 31.06
CA SER A 40 -27.62 25.10 30.49
C SER A 40 -26.71 24.07 29.80
N THR A 41 -26.72 24.02 28.48
CA THR A 41 -25.73 23.29 27.70
C THR A 41 -24.41 24.06 27.83
N ALA A 42 -23.71 23.84 28.94
CA ALA A 42 -22.28 24.10 28.97
C ALA A 42 -21.69 23.20 27.86
N GLY A 43 -21.14 23.85 26.83
CA GLY A 43 -20.52 23.16 25.72
C GLY A 43 -19.50 22.18 26.26
N MET A 44 -19.83 20.90 26.22
CA MET A 44 -18.84 19.84 26.34
C MET A 44 -17.98 19.96 25.07
N SER A 45 -16.84 20.62 25.19
CA SER A 45 -15.80 20.51 24.18
C SER A 45 -15.53 19.03 24.00
N GLU A 46 -15.71 18.51 22.77
CA GLU A 46 -15.25 17.16 22.43
C GLU A 46 -13.82 17.01 22.96
N PRO A 47 -13.48 15.86 23.59
CA PRO A 47 -12.11 15.64 24.02
C PRO A 47 -11.23 15.78 22.79
N SER A 48 -10.29 16.74 22.80
CA SER A 48 -9.38 16.97 21.68
C SER A 48 -8.70 15.64 21.36
N ARG A 49 -8.89 15.14 20.14
CA ARG A 49 -8.15 13.97 19.69
C ARG A 49 -6.66 14.27 19.82
N ALA A 50 -5.90 13.32 20.35
CA ALA A 50 -4.45 13.45 20.40
C ALA A 50 -3.90 13.71 18.99
N GLU A 51 -2.77 14.44 18.89
CA GLU A 51 -2.09 14.71 17.63
C GLU A 51 -1.99 13.42 16.79
N PRO A 52 -2.45 13.42 15.54
CA PRO A 52 -2.43 12.23 14.70
C PRO A 52 -0.98 11.83 14.38
N LEU A 53 -0.74 10.55 14.25
CA LEU A 53 0.52 10.01 13.80
C LEU A 53 0.54 10.02 12.27
N VAL A 54 1.41 10.85 11.67
CA VAL A 54 1.53 11.00 10.21
C VAL A 54 2.93 10.55 9.81
N LEU A 55 3.03 9.32 9.33
CA LEU A 55 4.29 8.65 9.03
C LEU A 55 4.53 8.54 7.54
N ASP A 56 5.82 8.54 7.14
CA ASP A 56 6.25 8.17 5.81
C ASP A 56 7.35 7.11 5.80
N MET A 57 7.43 6.39 4.70
CA MET A 57 8.46 5.40 4.43
C MET A 57 8.87 5.41 2.97
N VAL A 58 10.18 5.42 2.73
CA VAL A 58 10.77 5.05 1.44
C VAL A 58 11.09 3.56 1.47
N HIS A 59 10.49 2.83 0.54
CA HIS A 59 10.69 1.39 0.45
C HIS A 59 11.75 1.06 -0.60
N PHE A 60 12.81 0.38 -0.18
CA PHE A 60 13.85 -0.16 -1.05
C PHE A 60 13.86 -1.67 -0.93
N ASN A 61 13.61 -2.38 -2.02
CA ASN A 61 13.76 -3.83 -2.00
C ASN A 61 15.25 -4.24 -2.02
N PRO A 62 15.58 -5.43 -1.46
CA PRO A 62 16.92 -5.97 -1.56
C PRO A 62 17.36 -6.09 -3.01
N GLY A 63 18.57 -5.60 -3.31
CA GLY A 63 19.13 -5.68 -4.65
C GLY A 63 18.60 -4.66 -5.67
N GLU A 64 17.63 -3.83 -5.31
CA GLU A 64 17.23 -2.70 -6.15
C GLU A 64 18.35 -1.66 -6.24
N PRO A 65 18.58 -1.05 -7.41
CA PRO A 65 19.46 0.11 -7.50
C PRO A 65 18.96 1.24 -6.59
N HIS A 66 19.86 1.86 -5.87
CA HIS A 66 19.52 3.08 -5.13
C HIS A 66 19.10 4.18 -6.10
N TYR A 67 17.93 4.73 -5.91
CA TYR A 67 17.43 5.89 -6.62
C TYR A 67 17.38 7.11 -5.69
N ALA A 68 17.67 8.28 -6.25
CA ALA A 68 17.54 9.54 -5.52
C ALA A 68 16.05 9.87 -5.32
N THR A 69 15.68 10.25 -4.10
CA THR A 69 14.34 10.70 -3.76
C THR A 69 14.39 11.84 -2.75
N GLN A 70 13.51 12.82 -2.91
CA GLN A 70 13.36 13.93 -1.95
C GLN A 70 12.90 13.40 -0.58
N PHE A 71 12.14 12.33 -0.54
CA PHE A 71 11.66 11.68 0.69
C PHE A 71 12.76 10.98 1.50
N ALA A 72 13.99 10.89 0.99
CA ALA A 72 15.14 10.49 1.80
C ALA A 72 15.60 11.58 2.78
N ASP A 73 15.25 12.85 2.53
CA ASP A 73 15.58 14.00 3.38
C ASP A 73 14.47 14.20 4.45
N PRO A 74 14.78 14.00 5.75
CA PRO A 74 13.81 14.21 6.82
C PRO A 74 13.28 15.65 6.91
N ALA A 75 14.06 16.66 6.52
CA ALA A 75 13.61 18.05 6.51
C ALA A 75 12.53 18.26 5.43
N TYR A 76 12.71 17.62 4.28
CA TYR A 76 11.69 17.62 3.23
C TYR A 76 10.40 16.96 3.70
N GLU A 77 10.46 15.76 4.30
CA GLU A 77 9.28 15.09 4.86
C GLU A 77 8.57 15.94 5.92
N LYS A 78 9.35 16.60 6.80
CA LYS A 78 8.76 17.54 7.77
C LYS A 78 8.01 18.68 7.09
N SER A 79 8.54 19.23 6.00
CA SER A 79 7.90 20.28 5.21
C SER A 79 6.62 19.84 4.50
N MET A 80 6.48 18.54 4.26
CA MET A 80 5.28 17.90 3.69
C MET A 80 4.15 17.74 4.71
N GLY A 81 4.48 17.79 6.01
CA GLY A 81 3.52 17.62 7.09
C GLY A 81 3.67 16.33 7.88
N TYR A 82 4.68 15.53 7.60
CA TYR A 82 4.94 14.33 8.40
C TYR A 82 5.48 14.67 9.79
N ASN A 83 5.13 13.85 10.77
CA ASN A 83 5.66 13.96 12.14
C ASN A 83 6.43 12.71 12.59
N GLY A 84 6.61 11.74 11.68
CA GLY A 84 7.46 10.58 11.93
C GLY A 84 7.90 9.89 10.64
N LYS A 85 9.05 9.23 10.72
CA LYS A 85 9.69 8.47 9.65
C LYS A 85 9.85 7.02 10.02
N VAL A 86 9.47 6.13 9.10
CA VAL A 86 9.71 4.69 9.21
C VAL A 86 10.90 4.33 8.33
N PHE A 87 11.96 3.84 8.95
CA PHE A 87 13.13 3.32 8.26
C PHE A 87 12.91 1.86 7.88
N PHE A 88 13.08 1.56 6.60
CA PHE A 88 12.77 0.24 6.05
C PHE A 88 13.80 -0.83 6.48
N LEU A 89 13.49 -2.09 6.29
CA LEU A 89 14.18 -3.29 6.81
C LEU A 89 15.71 -3.23 6.87
N PHE A 90 16.40 -2.78 5.82
CA PHE A 90 17.87 -2.68 5.79
C PHE A 90 18.44 -1.49 6.56
N GLU A 91 17.56 -0.64 7.06
CA GLU A 91 17.88 0.48 7.94
C GLU A 91 17.38 0.22 9.37
N SER A 92 16.98 -1.01 9.65
CA SER A 92 16.48 -1.41 10.97
C SER A 92 17.60 -1.53 12.01
N ALA A 93 17.35 -0.98 13.18
CA ALA A 93 18.26 -1.09 14.32
C ALA A 93 18.53 -2.54 14.74
N HIS A 94 17.63 -3.48 14.49
CA HIS A 94 17.83 -4.92 14.73
C HIS A 94 19.11 -5.47 14.07
N LEU A 95 19.48 -4.95 12.90
CA LEU A 95 20.69 -5.37 12.19
C LEU A 95 22.00 -4.88 12.84
N ALA A 96 21.90 -3.95 13.79
CA ALA A 96 23.05 -3.23 14.31
C ALA A 96 23.15 -3.28 15.85
N VAL A 97 22.48 -4.24 16.49
CA VAL A 97 22.53 -4.47 17.93
C VAL A 97 23.91 -5.07 18.31
N ASN A 98 24.58 -4.46 19.29
CA ASN A 98 25.74 -5.03 19.94
C ASN A 98 25.31 -5.90 21.13
N TRP A 99 25.80 -7.13 21.17
CA TRP A 99 25.40 -8.15 22.11
C TRP A 99 26.37 -8.33 23.29
N ASP A 100 27.44 -7.52 23.38
CA ASP A 100 28.52 -7.68 24.35
C ASP A 100 28.01 -7.70 25.80
N ALA A 101 26.93 -7.00 26.10
CA ALA A 101 26.31 -7.01 27.42
C ALA A 101 25.76 -8.38 27.86
N TYR A 102 25.50 -9.27 26.92
CA TYR A 102 25.03 -10.63 27.21
C TYR A 102 26.04 -11.70 26.86
N ASP A 103 26.69 -11.62 25.72
CA ASP A 103 27.75 -12.55 25.30
C ASP A 103 28.58 -11.94 24.16
N PRO A 104 29.84 -11.55 24.43
CA PRO A 104 30.72 -10.96 23.41
C PRO A 104 31.09 -11.92 22.27
N ASN A 105 30.84 -13.23 22.46
CA ASN A 105 31.10 -14.22 21.42
C ASN A 105 29.96 -14.35 20.37
N ILE A 106 28.86 -13.61 20.53
CA ILE A 106 27.84 -13.52 19.50
C ILE A 106 28.37 -12.74 18.28
N LEU A 107 29.09 -11.65 18.55
CA LEU A 107 29.77 -10.84 17.51
C LEU A 107 31.20 -10.52 18.03
N PRO A 108 32.16 -11.46 17.93
CA PRO A 108 33.49 -11.28 18.49
C PRO A 108 34.24 -10.09 17.87
N VAL A 109 34.96 -9.35 18.66
CA VAL A 109 35.82 -8.25 18.20
C VAL A 109 36.77 -8.77 17.11
N GLY A 110 36.91 -8.02 16.02
CA GLY A 110 37.72 -8.37 14.85
C GLY A 110 37.11 -9.37 13.87
N SER A 111 35.91 -9.87 14.15
CA SER A 111 35.20 -10.73 13.19
C SER A 111 34.50 -9.90 12.09
N LEU A 112 34.26 -10.51 10.92
CA LEU A 112 33.62 -9.83 9.77
C LEU A 112 32.19 -9.39 10.10
N ASP A 113 31.44 -10.22 10.82
CA ASP A 113 30.08 -9.91 11.27
C ASP A 113 30.05 -8.73 12.25
N ARG A 114 31.05 -8.62 13.15
CA ARG A 114 31.21 -7.47 14.04
C ARG A 114 31.52 -6.19 13.24
N THR A 115 32.47 -6.24 12.34
CA THR A 115 32.86 -5.09 11.49
C THR A 115 31.69 -4.59 10.66
N TRP A 116 30.93 -5.52 10.06
CA TRP A 116 29.73 -5.18 9.30
C TRP A 116 28.66 -4.51 10.18
N MET A 117 28.39 -5.08 11.36
CA MET A 117 27.41 -4.54 12.31
C MET A 117 27.79 -3.12 12.75
N GLU A 118 29.07 -2.87 13.06
CA GLU A 118 29.54 -1.54 13.48
C GLU A 118 29.42 -0.50 12.36
N ALA A 119 29.75 -0.86 11.12
CA ALA A 119 29.53 -0.01 9.96
C ALA A 119 28.03 0.30 9.74
N LYS A 120 27.17 -0.71 9.85
CA LYS A 120 25.72 -0.56 9.75
C LYS A 120 25.16 0.32 10.87
N ARG A 121 25.66 0.18 12.09
CA ARG A 121 25.30 1.03 13.23
C ARG A 121 25.64 2.50 12.98
N ALA A 122 26.82 2.78 12.46
CA ALA A 122 27.23 4.15 12.15
C ALA A 122 26.34 4.78 11.06
N GLU A 123 25.96 3.98 10.06
CA GLU A 123 25.01 4.41 9.02
C GLU A 123 23.63 4.73 9.60
N ILE A 124 23.08 3.80 10.37
CA ILE A 124 21.73 3.91 10.96
C ILE A 124 21.66 5.10 11.93
N ASN A 125 22.65 5.28 12.82
CA ASN A 125 22.66 6.40 13.74
C ASN A 125 22.62 7.74 13.01
N ARG A 126 23.42 7.93 11.95
CA ARG A 126 23.40 9.17 11.17
C ARG A 126 22.00 9.46 10.59
N LYS A 127 21.30 8.44 10.10
CA LYS A 127 19.94 8.58 9.54
C LYS A 127 18.92 8.92 10.64
N TYR A 128 18.99 8.22 11.78
CA TYR A 128 18.08 8.47 12.91
C TYR A 128 18.31 9.84 13.54
N ASP A 129 19.57 10.26 13.70
CA ASP A 129 19.92 11.59 14.22
C ASP A 129 19.42 12.69 13.29
N ALA A 130 19.55 12.52 11.96
CA ALA A 130 19.01 13.47 10.99
C ALA A 130 17.48 13.59 11.09
N ALA A 131 16.75 12.48 11.25
CA ALA A 131 15.31 12.49 11.41
C ALA A 131 14.89 13.17 12.73
N LYS A 132 15.60 12.89 13.83
CA LYS A 132 15.36 13.58 15.11
C LYS A 132 15.66 15.08 15.03
N ALA A 133 16.75 15.46 14.36
CA ALA A 133 17.10 16.87 14.15
C ALA A 133 16.04 17.63 13.34
N ALA A 134 15.36 16.96 12.40
CA ALA A 134 14.22 17.49 11.67
C ALA A 134 12.92 17.54 12.50
N GLY A 135 12.93 17.04 13.73
CA GLY A 135 11.76 16.99 14.62
C GLY A 135 10.77 15.87 14.26
N LEU A 136 11.24 14.79 13.65
CA LEU A 136 10.44 13.61 13.35
C LEU A 136 10.56 12.55 14.47
N LYS A 137 9.48 11.82 14.71
CA LYS A 137 9.54 10.55 15.43
C LYS A 137 10.25 9.52 14.56
N VAL A 138 10.98 8.61 15.18
CA VAL A 138 11.81 7.62 14.47
C VAL A 138 11.32 6.22 14.77
N TYR A 139 11.01 5.48 13.71
CA TYR A 139 10.63 4.07 13.78
C TYR A 139 11.51 3.26 12.84
N CYS A 140 11.91 2.07 13.26
CA CYS A 140 12.50 1.11 12.34
C CYS A 140 11.53 -0.05 12.06
N MET A 141 11.45 -0.46 10.81
CA MET A 141 10.65 -1.61 10.40
C MET A 141 11.49 -2.88 10.47
N SER A 142 10.89 -3.95 10.95
CA SER A 142 11.52 -5.27 11.02
C SER A 142 10.54 -6.38 10.68
N ASP A 143 11.04 -7.36 9.93
CA ASP A 143 10.38 -8.66 9.83
C ASP A 143 10.89 -9.53 10.97
N LEU A 144 10.11 -9.67 12.04
CA LEU A 144 10.45 -10.51 13.16
C LEU A 144 10.04 -11.97 12.87
N ILE A 145 10.82 -12.94 13.31
CA ILE A 145 11.94 -12.92 14.26
C ILE A 145 13.25 -12.94 13.47
N LEU A 146 14.20 -12.13 13.91
CA LEU A 146 15.51 -11.97 13.26
C LEU A 146 16.62 -12.01 14.31
N PHE A 147 17.70 -12.76 14.04
CA PHE A 147 18.87 -12.81 14.91
C PHE A 147 20.18 -12.91 14.12
N PRO A 148 21.35 -12.54 14.72
CA PRO A 148 22.64 -12.91 14.18
C PRO A 148 22.77 -14.43 14.03
N LYS A 149 23.29 -14.91 12.89
CA LYS A 149 23.48 -16.35 12.61
C LYS A 149 24.28 -17.04 13.72
N ARG A 150 25.31 -16.36 14.23
CA ARG A 150 26.17 -16.88 15.31
C ARG A 150 25.44 -17.05 16.64
N LEU A 151 24.50 -16.14 16.97
CA LEU A 151 23.64 -16.30 18.15
C LEU A 151 22.79 -17.56 18.02
N VAL A 152 22.12 -17.73 16.89
CA VAL A 152 21.23 -18.88 16.63
C VAL A 152 21.99 -20.20 16.77
N THR A 153 23.18 -20.28 16.16
CA THR A 153 24.03 -21.48 16.23
C THR A 153 24.54 -21.73 17.65
N ARG A 154 25.07 -20.70 18.30
CA ARG A 154 25.70 -20.81 19.64
C ARG A 154 24.73 -21.26 20.71
N TYR A 155 23.48 -20.83 20.65
CA TYR A 155 22.46 -21.19 21.64
C TYR A 155 21.53 -22.33 21.18
N GLY A 156 21.88 -23.00 20.09
CA GLY A 156 21.14 -24.17 19.58
C GLY A 156 19.71 -23.87 19.19
N MET A 157 19.48 -22.70 18.59
CA MET A 157 18.13 -22.23 18.20
C MET A 157 17.81 -22.45 16.71
N THR A 158 18.66 -23.17 15.98
CA THR A 158 18.51 -23.35 14.52
C THR A 158 17.12 -23.88 14.11
N ARG A 159 16.49 -24.67 14.98
CA ARG A 159 15.16 -25.26 14.71
C ARG A 159 14.01 -24.51 15.38
N THR A 160 14.29 -23.61 16.31
CA THR A 160 13.23 -22.99 17.15
C THR A 160 13.20 -21.47 17.07
N MET A 161 14.17 -20.85 16.43
CA MET A 161 14.29 -19.39 16.41
C MET A 161 13.05 -18.66 15.83
N GLY A 162 12.29 -19.31 14.96
CA GLY A 162 11.05 -18.79 14.40
C GLY A 162 9.82 -19.05 15.27
N ASN A 163 9.97 -19.79 16.35
CA ASN A 163 8.87 -20.15 17.26
C ASN A 163 8.83 -19.21 18.47
N VAL A 164 7.95 -18.24 18.41
CA VAL A 164 7.77 -17.27 19.50
C VAL A 164 7.31 -17.90 20.82
N ASN A 165 6.81 -19.14 20.81
CA ASN A 165 6.45 -19.88 22.03
C ASN A 165 7.62 -20.66 22.63
N ASP A 166 8.75 -20.81 21.92
CA ASP A 166 9.97 -21.39 22.47
C ASP A 166 10.59 -20.45 23.53
N PRO A 167 10.91 -20.95 24.75
CA PRO A 167 11.42 -20.10 25.82
C PRO A 167 12.75 -19.40 25.49
N LYS A 168 13.62 -20.06 24.70
CA LYS A 168 14.90 -19.45 24.29
C LYS A 168 14.68 -18.32 23.30
N THR A 169 13.81 -18.55 22.31
CA THR A 169 13.44 -17.51 21.34
C THR A 169 12.85 -16.29 22.02
N ARG A 170 11.91 -16.50 22.95
CA ARG A 170 11.34 -15.39 23.74
C ARG A 170 12.40 -14.63 24.54
N LEU A 171 13.28 -15.35 25.23
CA LEU A 171 14.35 -14.76 26.03
C LEU A 171 15.28 -13.88 25.17
N TRP A 172 15.71 -14.41 24.02
CA TRP A 172 16.64 -13.69 23.17
C TRP A 172 15.97 -12.52 22.43
N LEU A 173 14.71 -12.64 22.03
CA LEU A 173 13.96 -11.54 21.46
C LEU A 173 13.72 -10.42 22.48
N SER A 174 13.37 -10.74 23.73
CA SER A 174 13.27 -9.75 24.81
C SER A 174 14.60 -9.02 25.03
N ARG A 175 15.72 -9.75 25.05
CA ARG A 175 17.07 -9.18 25.18
C ARG A 175 17.43 -8.25 24.03
N GLU A 176 17.12 -8.67 22.80
CA GLU A 176 17.34 -7.88 21.61
C GLU A 176 16.59 -6.54 21.67
N LEU A 177 15.30 -6.58 21.97
CA LEU A 177 14.46 -5.39 22.08
C LEU A 177 15.02 -4.42 23.13
N ASN A 178 15.42 -4.92 24.31
CA ASN A 178 16.00 -4.09 25.35
C ASN A 178 17.34 -3.46 24.92
N LEU A 179 18.23 -4.25 24.30
CA LEU A 179 19.51 -3.74 23.78
C LEU A 179 19.29 -2.71 22.67
N MET A 180 18.38 -2.99 21.77
CA MET A 180 18.07 -2.11 20.63
C MET A 180 17.63 -0.72 21.12
N PHE A 181 16.65 -0.63 21.99
CA PHE A 181 16.19 0.66 22.51
C PHE A 181 17.21 1.36 23.41
N ALA A 182 18.05 0.61 24.12
CA ALA A 182 19.16 1.17 24.91
C ALA A 182 20.28 1.74 24.01
N GLN A 183 20.57 1.08 22.89
CA GLN A 183 21.66 1.45 21.98
C GLN A 183 21.25 2.44 20.88
N PHE A 184 19.95 2.59 20.62
CA PHE A 184 19.38 3.54 19.67
C PHE A 184 18.31 4.39 20.38
N PRO A 185 18.72 5.33 21.25
CA PRO A 185 17.81 6.15 22.04
C PRO A 185 16.91 7.07 21.18
N GLN A 186 17.28 7.29 19.91
CA GLN A 186 16.49 8.04 18.93
C GLN A 186 15.15 7.37 18.61
N LEU A 187 15.04 6.04 18.80
CA LEU A 187 13.83 5.29 18.47
C LEU A 187 12.65 5.66 19.38
N ASP A 188 11.56 6.06 18.79
CA ASP A 188 10.26 6.23 19.44
C ASP A 188 9.46 4.91 19.44
N GLY A 189 9.77 4.01 18.51
CA GLY A 189 9.13 2.72 18.41
C GLY A 189 9.66 1.84 17.28
N ILE A 190 8.97 0.73 17.08
CA ILE A 190 9.24 -0.23 15.99
C ILE A 190 7.97 -0.45 15.16
N VAL A 191 8.15 -0.69 13.87
CA VAL A 191 7.13 -1.22 12.98
C VAL A 191 7.42 -2.69 12.74
N VAL A 192 6.46 -3.55 13.01
CA VAL A 192 6.63 -5.00 12.89
C VAL A 192 5.76 -5.55 11.78
N ARG A 193 6.38 -6.28 10.87
CA ARG A 193 5.72 -7.09 9.86
C ARG A 193 6.11 -8.56 10.08
N ILE A 194 5.30 -9.49 9.63
CA ILE A 194 5.62 -10.91 9.60
C ILE A 194 5.25 -11.51 8.25
N GLY A 195 5.88 -12.62 7.88
CA GLY A 195 5.47 -13.44 6.73
C GLY A 195 6.20 -13.22 5.43
N GLU A 196 6.89 -12.10 5.25
CA GLU A 196 7.83 -11.88 4.14
C GLU A 196 9.20 -11.57 4.73
N THR A 197 10.08 -12.54 4.70
CA THR A 197 11.39 -12.41 5.32
C THR A 197 12.46 -12.04 4.30
N TYR A 198 12.48 -10.80 3.84
CA TYR A 198 13.61 -10.29 3.05
C TYR A 198 14.92 -10.24 3.83
N LEU A 199 14.85 -10.39 5.14
CA LEU A 199 16.00 -10.35 6.03
C LEU A 199 16.84 -11.62 5.98
N ASN A 200 16.40 -12.68 5.30
CA ASN A 200 17.27 -13.81 4.98
C ASN A 200 18.47 -13.40 4.10
N ASP A 201 18.34 -12.28 3.38
CA ASP A 201 19.40 -11.71 2.55
C ASP A 201 20.30 -10.72 3.32
N ALA A 202 19.95 -10.38 4.57
CA ALA A 202 20.79 -9.52 5.39
C ALA A 202 22.09 -10.26 5.78
N PRO A 203 23.27 -9.68 5.54
CA PRO A 203 24.53 -10.30 5.90
C PRO A 203 24.57 -10.67 7.39
N TYR A 204 25.09 -11.86 7.69
CA TYR A 204 25.30 -12.38 9.05
C TYR A 204 24.05 -12.56 9.91
N HIS A 205 22.86 -12.30 9.39
CA HIS A 205 21.59 -12.50 10.09
C HIS A 205 20.80 -13.65 9.48
N VAL A 206 19.85 -14.16 10.25
CA VAL A 206 18.86 -15.15 9.83
C VAL A 206 17.53 -14.77 10.44
N GLY A 207 16.50 -14.76 9.62
CA GLY A 207 15.12 -14.51 10.01
C GLY A 207 14.23 -15.70 9.68
N ASN A 208 13.29 -15.97 10.56
CA ASN A 208 12.23 -16.96 10.31
C ASN A 208 11.05 -16.69 11.24
N ILE A 209 9.87 -17.15 10.81
CA ILE A 209 8.70 -17.24 11.66
C ILE A 209 7.95 -18.53 11.32
N GLU A 210 7.61 -19.32 12.35
CA GLU A 210 6.84 -20.54 12.19
C GLU A 210 5.35 -20.22 12.09
N HIS A 211 4.64 -20.95 11.23
CA HIS A 211 3.19 -20.85 11.08
C HIS A 211 2.66 -19.43 10.83
N PRO A 212 3.20 -18.68 9.85
CA PRO A 212 2.80 -17.28 9.59
C PRO A 212 1.32 -17.13 9.21
N THR A 213 0.67 -18.22 8.79
CA THR A 213 -0.77 -18.27 8.43
C THR A 213 -1.68 -18.70 9.58
N ASP A 214 -1.11 -19.00 10.77
CA ASP A 214 -1.86 -19.34 11.98
C ASP A 214 -1.73 -18.21 13.02
N PRO A 215 -2.67 -17.24 13.05
CA PRO A 215 -2.58 -16.08 13.91
C PRO A 215 -2.53 -16.39 15.40
N GLN A 216 -3.21 -17.45 15.83
CA GLN A 216 -3.27 -17.82 17.25
C GLN A 216 -1.94 -18.40 17.76
N ARG A 217 -1.22 -19.10 16.90
CA ARG A 217 0.07 -19.69 17.26
C ARG A 217 1.24 -18.73 17.13
N THR A 218 1.12 -17.73 16.26
CA THR A 218 2.23 -16.86 15.88
C THR A 218 1.99 -15.41 16.25
N ILE A 219 0.91 -14.80 15.75
CA ILE A 219 0.67 -13.36 15.90
C ILE A 219 0.32 -13.00 17.33
N VAL A 220 -0.61 -13.71 17.94
CA VAL A 220 -1.05 -13.43 19.32
C VAL A 220 0.09 -13.53 20.32
N PRO A 221 0.91 -14.62 20.37
CA PRO A 221 2.03 -14.70 21.29
C PRO A 221 3.13 -13.65 21.03
N LEU A 222 3.43 -13.35 19.74
CA LEU A 222 4.42 -12.33 19.38
C LEU A 222 3.93 -10.94 19.80
N MET A 223 2.71 -10.60 19.48
CA MET A 223 2.12 -9.28 19.81
C MET A 223 2.02 -9.07 21.32
N ASN A 224 1.66 -10.11 22.09
CA ASN A 224 1.67 -10.04 23.55
C ASN A 224 3.08 -9.82 24.11
N LEU A 225 4.10 -10.48 23.56
CA LEU A 225 5.49 -10.26 23.96
C LEU A 225 5.93 -8.84 23.63
N LEU A 226 5.68 -8.35 22.43
CA LEU A 226 6.04 -6.98 22.03
C LEU A 226 5.30 -5.94 22.87
N ARG A 227 4.01 -6.16 23.14
CA ARG A 227 3.23 -5.30 24.03
C ARG A 227 3.88 -5.21 25.43
N GLU A 228 4.25 -6.35 26.00
CA GLU A 228 4.86 -6.38 27.34
C GLU A 228 6.25 -5.74 27.35
N GLU A 229 7.14 -6.18 26.46
CA GLU A 229 8.55 -5.73 26.47
C GLU A 229 8.67 -4.27 26.01
N VAL A 230 7.99 -3.88 24.92
CA VAL A 230 8.19 -2.57 24.31
C VAL A 230 7.20 -1.54 24.86
N CYS A 231 5.89 -1.87 24.86
CA CYS A 231 4.89 -0.88 25.24
C CYS A 231 4.81 -0.66 26.75
N VAL A 232 4.81 -1.74 27.54
CA VAL A 232 4.64 -1.67 29.00
C VAL A 232 5.96 -1.34 29.69
N LYS A 233 7.03 -2.14 29.46
CA LYS A 233 8.29 -1.97 30.19
C LYS A 233 9.12 -0.78 29.71
N LEU A 234 9.21 -0.57 28.40
CA LEU A 234 10.05 0.49 27.82
C LEU A 234 9.28 1.78 27.53
N GLY A 235 7.95 1.76 27.57
CA GLY A 235 7.12 2.93 27.25
C GLY A 235 7.19 3.37 25.77
N LYS A 236 7.76 2.52 24.91
CA LYS A 236 7.94 2.78 23.48
C LYS A 236 6.74 2.27 22.66
N GLN A 237 6.64 2.70 21.40
CA GLN A 237 5.53 2.30 20.53
C GLN A 237 5.85 1.04 19.72
N VAL A 238 4.83 0.20 19.56
CA VAL A 238 4.80 -0.89 18.57
C VAL A 238 3.72 -0.59 17.56
N ILE A 239 4.10 -0.47 16.31
CA ILE A 239 3.18 -0.43 15.18
C ILE A 239 3.20 -1.81 14.54
N PHE A 240 2.13 -2.58 14.74
CA PHE A 240 2.04 -3.94 14.20
C PHE A 240 1.26 -3.92 12.89
N ARG A 241 1.95 -4.18 11.79
CA ARG A 241 1.35 -4.20 10.45
C ARG A 241 0.54 -5.47 10.26
N THR A 242 -0.73 -5.32 9.88
CA THR A 242 -1.56 -6.47 9.49
C THR A 242 -0.99 -7.11 8.22
N TRP A 243 -0.90 -8.44 8.20
CA TRP A 243 -0.34 -9.20 7.08
C TRP A 243 -0.86 -10.63 7.08
N GLY A 244 -0.90 -11.26 5.91
CA GLY A 244 -1.34 -12.64 5.76
C GLY A 244 -2.81 -12.86 6.11
N SER A 245 -3.14 -13.94 6.83
CA SER A 245 -4.53 -14.32 7.08
C SER A 245 -5.32 -13.29 7.88
N PHE A 246 -4.67 -12.56 8.79
CA PHE A 246 -5.37 -11.58 9.61
C PHE A 246 -5.47 -10.17 8.99
N ASP A 247 -4.99 -9.98 7.79
CA ASP A 247 -5.18 -8.77 6.98
C ASP A 247 -6.49 -8.81 6.18
N VAL A 248 -6.79 -9.96 5.59
CA VAL A 248 -7.93 -10.12 4.67
C VAL A 248 -9.08 -10.95 5.26
N ASN A 249 -8.86 -11.68 6.35
CA ASN A 249 -9.86 -12.50 7.01
C ASN A 249 -10.40 -11.80 8.26
N LEU A 250 -11.61 -11.25 8.16
CA LEU A 250 -12.25 -10.56 9.29
C LEU A 250 -12.39 -11.42 10.56
N LYS A 251 -12.64 -12.73 10.43
CA LYS A 251 -12.76 -13.64 11.58
C LYS A 251 -11.41 -13.75 12.31
N ASP A 252 -10.33 -13.94 11.59
CA ASP A 252 -8.99 -14.04 12.17
C ASP A 252 -8.57 -12.71 12.78
N PHE A 253 -8.84 -11.58 12.10
CA PHE A 253 -8.60 -10.24 12.62
C PHE A 253 -9.29 -10.00 13.97
N LEU A 254 -10.57 -10.30 14.06
CA LEU A 254 -11.34 -10.14 15.30
C LEU A 254 -10.87 -11.10 16.41
N ALA A 255 -10.47 -12.32 16.06
CA ALA A 255 -9.93 -13.28 17.01
C ALA A 255 -8.60 -12.82 17.60
N VAL A 256 -7.68 -12.29 16.79
CA VAL A 256 -6.43 -11.69 17.25
C VAL A 256 -6.72 -10.46 18.11
N SER A 257 -7.63 -9.59 17.67
CA SER A 257 -8.02 -8.40 18.42
C SER A 257 -8.59 -8.73 19.80
N ALA A 258 -9.36 -9.81 19.92
CA ALA A 258 -9.91 -10.27 21.19
C ALA A 258 -8.84 -10.87 22.13
N ALA A 259 -7.84 -11.56 21.56
CA ALA A 259 -6.81 -12.29 22.30
C ALA A 259 -5.67 -11.41 22.83
N VAL A 260 -5.47 -10.22 22.26
CA VAL A 260 -4.41 -9.26 22.67
C VAL A 260 -5.04 -8.10 23.45
N ALA A 261 -4.50 -7.79 24.63
CA ALA A 261 -5.01 -6.65 25.40
C ALA A 261 -4.61 -5.31 24.76
N PRO A 262 -5.52 -4.35 24.58
CA PRO A 262 -5.19 -3.02 24.07
C PRO A 262 -4.16 -2.30 24.94
N HIS A 263 -3.36 -1.44 24.30
CA HIS A 263 -2.43 -0.52 24.96
C HIS A 263 -2.29 0.74 24.11
N THR A 264 -2.10 1.90 24.71
CA THR A 264 -1.99 3.18 23.98
C THR A 264 -0.81 3.21 23.02
N ASN A 265 0.27 2.49 23.35
CA ASN A 265 1.48 2.37 22.53
C ASN A 265 1.47 1.17 21.58
N LEU A 266 0.44 0.32 21.61
CA LEU A 266 0.25 -0.75 20.64
C LEU A 266 -0.74 -0.30 19.58
N ILE A 267 -0.22 -0.03 18.39
CA ILE A 267 -0.98 0.52 17.26
C ILE A 267 -0.95 -0.53 16.13
N TRP A 268 -2.07 -0.73 15.45
CA TRP A 268 -2.12 -1.58 14.27
C TRP A 268 -2.00 -0.73 13.01
N ALA A 269 -1.22 -1.17 12.04
CA ALA A 269 -1.18 -0.56 10.71
C ALA A 269 -1.99 -1.44 9.75
N ILE A 270 -3.01 -0.85 9.15
CA ILE A 270 -3.97 -1.54 8.27
C ILE A 270 -3.96 -0.87 6.92
N LYS A 271 -3.75 -1.63 5.85
CA LYS A 271 -3.84 -1.11 4.48
C LYS A 271 -5.24 -0.57 4.19
N HIS A 272 -5.34 0.51 3.41
CA HIS A 272 -6.65 1.03 3.02
C HIS A 272 -7.37 0.08 2.05
N GLU A 273 -6.64 -0.65 1.22
CA GLU A 273 -7.15 -1.63 0.26
C GLU A 273 -7.02 -3.06 0.78
N GLU A 274 -7.96 -3.92 0.46
CA GLU A 274 -7.95 -5.34 0.86
C GLU A 274 -6.84 -6.10 0.12
N GLY A 275 -5.97 -6.71 0.87
CA GLY A 275 -4.85 -7.49 0.34
C GLY A 275 -3.63 -6.64 0.03
N ASP A 276 -3.53 -6.06 -1.15
CA ASP A 276 -2.39 -5.23 -1.54
C ASP A 276 -2.81 -3.98 -2.32
N PHE A 277 -1.88 -3.04 -2.53
CA PHE A 277 -2.14 -1.72 -3.11
C PHE A 277 -2.42 -1.81 -4.61
N HIS A 278 -3.69 -2.00 -4.97
CA HIS A 278 -4.14 -2.06 -6.35
C HIS A 278 -5.50 -1.36 -6.50
N ARG A 279 -5.61 -0.43 -7.43
CA ARG A 279 -6.80 0.39 -7.66
C ARG A 279 -8.09 -0.42 -7.88
N GLY A 280 -7.99 -1.68 -8.29
CA GLY A 280 -9.11 -2.59 -8.46
C GLY A 280 -9.63 -3.24 -7.18
N ASN A 281 -8.90 -3.13 -6.06
CA ASN A 281 -9.28 -3.72 -4.78
C ASN A 281 -10.29 -2.83 -4.03
N ASP A 282 -11.13 -3.45 -3.21
CA ASP A 282 -12.04 -2.74 -2.32
C ASP A 282 -11.29 -2.20 -1.09
N PHE A 283 -11.89 -1.24 -0.41
CA PHE A 283 -11.43 -0.82 0.91
C PHE A 283 -11.44 -2.01 1.86
N SER A 284 -10.41 -2.06 2.73
CA SER A 284 -10.24 -3.18 3.65
C SER A 284 -11.41 -3.30 4.62
N LYS A 285 -12.04 -4.46 4.64
CA LYS A 285 -13.19 -4.77 5.50
C LYS A 285 -12.85 -4.86 6.99
N VAL A 286 -11.56 -4.86 7.35
CA VAL A 286 -11.11 -4.87 8.75
C VAL A 286 -10.90 -3.45 9.31
N LEU A 287 -10.93 -2.41 8.47
CA LEU A 287 -10.85 -1.02 8.92
C LEU A 287 -12.01 -0.68 9.86
N GLY A 288 -11.68 0.02 10.94
CA GLY A 288 -12.64 0.39 11.99
C GLY A 288 -13.14 -0.79 12.83
N ARG A 289 -12.58 -1.99 12.65
CA ARG A 289 -12.93 -3.18 13.43
C ARG A 289 -11.93 -3.43 14.57
N GLY A 290 -12.34 -4.28 15.51
CA GLY A 290 -11.52 -4.60 16.67
C GLY A 290 -11.50 -3.52 17.74
N ARG A 291 -10.50 -3.61 18.64
CA ARG A 291 -10.42 -2.76 19.85
C ARG A 291 -9.06 -2.09 20.05
N HIS A 292 -8.20 -2.14 19.03
CA HIS A 292 -6.88 -1.52 19.07
C HIS A 292 -6.89 -0.18 18.34
N ARG A 293 -6.07 0.75 18.81
CA ARG A 293 -5.74 1.95 18.03
C ARG A 293 -5.10 1.53 16.72
N PHE A 294 -5.38 2.26 15.66
CA PHE A 294 -4.82 1.93 14.36
C PHE A 294 -4.53 3.16 13.51
N ILE A 295 -3.56 3.00 12.62
CA ILE A 295 -3.25 3.90 11.51
C ILE A 295 -3.62 3.22 10.21
N VAL A 296 -3.94 4.00 9.19
CA VAL A 296 -4.21 3.49 7.85
C VAL A 296 -2.97 3.63 6.99
N GLU A 297 -2.61 2.56 6.29
CA GLU A 297 -1.45 2.50 5.40
C GLU A 297 -1.87 2.75 3.96
N VAL A 298 -1.22 3.71 3.28
CA VAL A 298 -1.51 4.11 1.89
C VAL A 298 -0.22 4.17 1.09
N GLN A 299 -0.19 3.56 -0.10
CA GLN A 299 0.97 3.62 -0.99
C GLN A 299 0.79 4.71 -2.04
N CYS A 300 1.58 5.79 -1.95
CA CYS A 300 1.51 6.95 -2.85
C CYS A 300 2.15 6.69 -4.22
N ALA A 301 3.18 5.84 -4.26
CA ALA A 301 3.89 5.53 -5.51
C ALA A 301 3.17 4.51 -6.38
N ARG A 302 2.22 3.74 -5.85
CA ARG A 302 1.40 2.75 -6.59
C ARG A 302 2.24 1.68 -7.28
N GLU A 303 2.68 0.71 -6.53
CA GLU A 303 3.59 -0.38 -6.93
C GLU A 303 3.13 -1.16 -8.18
N TYR A 304 1.82 -1.32 -8.36
CA TYR A 304 1.23 -2.09 -9.46
C TYR A 304 0.74 -1.20 -10.61
N GLU A 305 0.93 0.11 -10.51
CA GLU A 305 0.25 1.09 -11.36
C GLU A 305 1.21 2.22 -11.76
N GLY A 306 2.36 1.83 -12.30
CA GLY A 306 3.34 2.73 -12.91
C GLY A 306 4.33 3.37 -11.95
N LYS A 307 4.23 3.14 -10.64
CA LYS A 307 5.15 3.70 -9.62
C LYS A 307 5.40 5.20 -9.75
N GLY A 308 4.40 5.94 -10.21
CA GLY A 308 4.49 7.39 -10.45
C GLY A 308 5.10 7.80 -11.79
N ALA A 309 5.40 6.86 -12.70
CA ALA A 309 5.87 7.18 -14.06
C ALA A 309 4.80 7.84 -14.92
N HIS A 310 3.55 7.56 -14.63
CA HIS A 310 2.38 8.24 -15.19
C HIS A 310 1.49 8.79 -14.08
N PRO A 311 0.58 9.72 -14.37
CA PRO A 311 -0.38 10.19 -13.38
C PRO A 311 -1.25 9.06 -12.87
N GLU A 312 -1.38 9.02 -11.54
CA GLU A 312 -2.40 8.28 -10.82
C GLU A 312 -2.69 8.99 -9.50
N TYR A 313 -3.69 9.86 -9.51
CA TYR A 313 -4.12 10.58 -8.33
C TYR A 313 -5.24 9.84 -7.63
N ILE A 314 -4.91 9.21 -6.50
CA ILE A 314 -5.86 8.35 -5.79
C ILE A 314 -6.58 9.04 -4.62
N ASP A 315 -6.07 10.18 -4.14
CA ASP A 315 -6.43 10.67 -2.82
C ASP A 315 -7.87 11.14 -2.70
N ASN A 316 -8.47 11.64 -3.79
CA ASN A 316 -9.89 11.94 -3.77
C ASN A 316 -10.72 10.69 -3.43
N GLY A 317 -10.44 9.58 -4.09
CA GLY A 317 -11.13 8.32 -3.80
C GLY A 317 -10.77 7.71 -2.46
N VAL A 318 -9.51 7.83 -2.04
CA VAL A 318 -9.05 7.31 -0.73
C VAL A 318 -9.67 8.13 0.40
N ILE A 319 -9.74 9.45 0.28
CA ILE A 319 -10.24 10.35 1.34
C ILE A 319 -11.77 10.41 1.34
N GLU A 320 -12.40 10.63 0.18
CA GLU A 320 -13.84 10.88 0.08
C GLU A 320 -14.65 9.64 -0.36
N GLY A 321 -13.99 8.64 -0.93
CA GLY A 321 -14.57 7.40 -1.42
C GLY A 321 -14.64 7.33 -2.94
N PHE A 322 -14.22 6.20 -3.49
CA PHE A 322 -14.35 5.92 -4.92
C PHE A 322 -15.81 5.63 -5.30
N GLU A 323 -16.24 6.13 -6.44
CA GLU A 323 -17.62 5.94 -6.92
C GLU A 323 -18.01 4.46 -7.02
N GLU A 324 -17.14 3.62 -7.57
CA GLU A 324 -17.39 2.20 -7.70
C GLU A 324 -17.46 1.46 -6.36
N HIS A 325 -16.76 1.95 -5.31
CA HIS A 325 -16.89 1.41 -3.96
C HIS A 325 -18.25 1.75 -3.35
N GLN A 326 -18.76 2.95 -3.61
CA GLN A 326 -20.09 3.35 -3.17
C GLN A 326 -21.19 2.48 -3.80
N LEU A 327 -21.00 2.05 -5.04
CA LEU A 327 -21.93 1.19 -5.78
C LEU A 327 -21.88 -0.29 -5.33
N ARG A 328 -20.66 -0.80 -5.00
CA ARG A 328 -20.45 -2.23 -4.69
C ARG A 328 -20.50 -2.55 -3.21
N MET A 329 -20.03 -1.64 -2.36
CA MET A 329 -19.90 -1.88 -0.93
C MET A 329 -21.15 -1.45 -0.18
N GLY A 330 -21.55 -2.22 0.82
CA GLY A 330 -22.72 -1.90 1.65
C GLY A 330 -22.50 -0.60 2.45
N SER A 331 -23.58 0.13 2.70
CA SER A 331 -23.54 1.42 3.42
C SER A 331 -22.98 1.34 4.86
N GLY A 332 -22.95 0.16 5.45
CA GLY A 332 -22.34 -0.07 6.78
C GLY A 332 -20.84 -0.35 6.76
N GLN A 333 -20.22 -0.45 5.58
CA GLN A 333 -18.79 -0.68 5.43
C GLN A 333 -18.03 0.65 5.40
N ILE A 334 -16.76 0.61 5.76
CA ILE A 334 -15.82 1.71 5.56
C ILE A 334 -15.42 1.74 4.09
N ARG A 335 -15.55 2.90 3.44
CA ARG A 335 -15.30 3.07 2.00
C ARG A 335 -14.36 4.23 1.69
N SER A 336 -13.89 4.93 2.74
CA SER A 336 -13.00 6.08 2.63
C SER A 336 -12.29 6.35 3.96
N LEU A 337 -11.25 7.17 3.93
CA LEU A 337 -10.59 7.65 5.15
C LEU A 337 -11.52 8.57 5.97
N ARG A 338 -12.42 9.31 5.31
CA ARG A 338 -13.44 10.12 5.98
C ARG A 338 -14.39 9.23 6.79
N ASP A 339 -14.85 8.13 6.22
CA ASP A 339 -15.63 7.11 6.95
C ASP A 339 -14.85 6.57 8.17
N VAL A 340 -13.54 6.31 8.01
CA VAL A 340 -12.67 5.86 9.11
C VAL A 340 -12.62 6.92 10.22
N TYR A 341 -12.36 8.17 9.84
CA TYR A 341 -12.26 9.27 10.77
C TYR A 341 -13.56 9.52 11.55
N GLU A 342 -14.69 9.52 10.85
CA GLU A 342 -15.99 9.82 11.45
C GLU A 342 -16.53 8.67 12.33
N ARG A 343 -16.26 7.41 11.93
CA ARG A 343 -16.90 6.24 12.56
C ARG A 343 -16.00 5.50 13.55
N SER A 344 -14.68 5.77 13.56
CA SER A 344 -13.76 5.06 14.44
C SER A 344 -12.98 5.99 15.36
N PRO A 345 -13.29 5.99 16.67
CA PRO A 345 -12.51 6.73 17.66
C PRO A 345 -11.11 6.17 17.90
N LEU A 346 -10.84 4.96 17.40
CA LEU A 346 -9.55 4.28 17.54
C LEU A 346 -8.58 4.65 16.42
N PHE A 347 -9.05 5.31 15.37
CA PHE A 347 -8.20 5.85 14.30
C PHE A 347 -7.28 6.93 14.87
N CYS A 348 -5.98 6.80 14.62
CA CYS A 348 -4.99 7.70 15.21
C CYS A 348 -3.93 8.20 14.21
N GLY A 349 -4.12 8.01 12.90
CA GLY A 349 -3.22 8.58 11.91
C GLY A 349 -3.07 7.78 10.62
N LEU A 350 -2.11 8.21 9.81
CA LEU A 350 -1.77 7.61 8.52
C LEU A 350 -0.28 7.20 8.47
N TRP A 351 -0.01 6.22 7.65
CA TRP A 351 1.33 5.84 7.25
C TRP A 351 1.39 5.74 5.72
N THR A 352 2.16 6.61 5.09
CA THR A 352 2.34 6.60 3.64
C THR A 352 3.60 5.84 3.24
N TRP A 353 3.55 5.25 2.05
CA TRP A 353 4.72 4.82 1.30
C TRP A 353 4.87 5.81 0.15
N SER A 354 5.63 6.87 0.40
CA SER A 354 5.82 7.93 -0.60
C SER A 354 6.54 7.40 -1.85
N ARG A 355 7.49 6.49 -1.64
CA ARG A 355 8.29 5.92 -2.71
C ARG A 355 8.53 4.44 -2.50
N GLY A 356 8.82 3.73 -3.62
CA GLY A 356 9.15 2.33 -3.62
C GLY A 356 7.95 1.40 -3.68
N GLY A 357 8.16 0.15 -3.33
CA GLY A 357 7.26 -0.96 -3.57
C GLY A 357 7.53 -1.61 -4.93
N GLY A 358 7.29 -2.93 -5.04
CA GLY A 358 7.65 -3.71 -6.21
C GLY A 358 9.16 -3.92 -6.37
N TRP A 359 9.56 -4.81 -7.28
CA TRP A 359 10.95 -5.29 -7.33
C TRP A 359 11.84 -4.59 -8.35
N GLU A 360 11.29 -3.85 -9.28
CA GLU A 360 12.05 -3.24 -10.38
C GLU A 360 11.38 -1.94 -10.79
N GLY A 361 12.02 -1.16 -11.68
CA GLY A 361 11.53 0.12 -12.16
C GLY A 361 10.01 0.27 -12.35
N PRO A 362 9.56 1.30 -13.00
CA PRO A 362 10.37 2.41 -13.53
C PRO A 362 10.98 3.26 -12.41
N TYR A 363 12.24 3.63 -12.59
CA TYR A 363 12.95 4.53 -11.67
C TYR A 363 12.72 5.98 -12.10
N LEU A 364 11.96 6.72 -11.31
CA LEU A 364 11.56 8.09 -11.63
C LEU A 364 12.74 9.05 -11.55
N LYS A 365 12.78 10.00 -12.47
CA LYS A 365 13.65 11.20 -12.41
C LYS A 365 12.93 12.40 -11.81
N ASN A 366 11.60 12.42 -11.86
CA ASN A 366 10.76 13.40 -11.18
C ASN A 366 9.63 12.72 -10.43
N GLU A 367 9.33 13.19 -9.24
CA GLU A 367 8.43 12.56 -8.28
C GLU A 367 7.06 13.27 -8.17
N LEU A 368 6.63 14.01 -9.19
CA LEU A 368 5.43 14.84 -9.13
C LEU A 368 4.20 14.08 -8.60
N TRP A 369 3.92 12.90 -9.13
CA TRP A 369 2.70 12.16 -8.77
C TRP A 369 2.75 11.51 -7.39
N PRO A 370 3.83 10.80 -7.00
CA PRO A 370 3.97 10.35 -5.62
C PRO A 370 3.99 11.51 -4.61
N ASN A 371 4.57 12.65 -5.01
CA ASN A 371 4.64 13.85 -4.18
C ASN A 371 3.26 14.45 -3.95
N LEU A 372 2.44 14.56 -4.99
CA LEU A 372 1.06 15.04 -4.89
C LEU A 372 0.26 14.15 -3.92
N ASN A 373 0.25 12.82 -4.13
CA ASN A 373 -0.45 11.89 -3.25
C ASN A 373 0.06 11.98 -1.80
N ALA A 374 1.39 11.95 -1.60
CA ALA A 374 1.98 12.03 -0.27
C ALA A 374 1.62 13.33 0.46
N TRP A 375 1.65 14.47 -0.24
CA TRP A 375 1.34 15.77 0.35
C TRP A 375 -0.13 15.89 0.72
N VAL A 376 -1.04 15.52 -0.17
CA VAL A 376 -2.49 15.61 0.08
C VAL A 376 -2.88 14.74 1.28
N LEU A 377 -2.40 13.50 1.35
CA LEU A 377 -2.65 12.60 2.48
C LEU A 377 -2.07 13.12 3.80
N ALA A 378 -0.82 13.63 3.78
CA ALA A 378 -0.18 14.17 4.98
C ALA A 378 -0.92 15.40 5.51
N GLN A 379 -1.32 16.33 4.62
CA GLN A 379 -2.09 17.52 5.00
C GLN A 379 -3.49 17.16 5.53
N TRP A 380 -4.18 16.23 4.86
CA TRP A 380 -5.48 15.77 5.33
C TRP A 380 -5.39 15.09 6.69
N ALA A 381 -4.36 14.27 6.91
CA ALA A 381 -4.19 13.56 8.19
C ALA A 381 -3.98 14.51 9.37
N GLN A 382 -3.41 15.69 9.14
CA GLN A 382 -3.24 16.72 10.19
C GLN A 382 -4.55 17.42 10.52
N ASP A 383 -5.39 17.66 9.53
CA ASP A 383 -6.70 18.29 9.70
C ASP A 383 -7.75 17.61 8.80
N PRO A 384 -8.34 16.50 9.27
CA PRO A 384 -9.35 15.77 8.53
C PRO A 384 -10.68 16.52 8.32
N GLN A 385 -10.83 17.71 8.89
CA GLN A 385 -11.99 18.59 8.65
C GLN A 385 -11.91 19.26 7.28
N GLN A 386 -10.71 19.46 6.72
CA GLN A 386 -10.55 20.04 5.40
C GLN A 386 -11.07 19.10 4.31
N SER A 387 -11.63 19.68 3.24
CA SER A 387 -11.95 18.92 2.04
C SER A 387 -10.67 18.55 1.29
N GLU A 388 -10.66 17.39 0.67
CA GLU A 388 -9.56 16.95 -0.18
C GLU A 388 -9.32 17.95 -1.33
N GLU A 389 -10.38 18.48 -1.94
CA GLU A 389 -10.31 19.48 -3.01
C GLU A 389 -9.54 20.73 -2.59
N SER A 390 -9.85 21.29 -1.42
CA SER A 390 -9.15 22.45 -0.88
C SER A 390 -7.65 22.19 -0.68
N ILE A 391 -7.29 20.99 -0.23
CA ILE A 391 -5.89 20.59 -0.07
C ILE A 391 -5.22 20.46 -1.43
N PHE A 392 -5.87 19.80 -2.39
CA PHE A 392 -5.37 19.67 -3.76
C PHE A 392 -5.10 21.03 -4.41
N ASP A 393 -6.05 21.97 -4.30
CA ASP A 393 -5.93 23.31 -4.88
C ASP A 393 -4.73 24.07 -4.29
N ARG A 394 -4.50 23.94 -2.98
CA ARG A 394 -3.30 24.49 -2.33
C ARG A 394 -2.01 23.88 -2.91
N TYR A 395 -1.97 22.56 -3.15
CA TYR A 395 -0.81 21.93 -3.79
C TYR A 395 -0.53 22.52 -5.16
N ALA A 396 -1.56 22.65 -5.98
CA ALA A 396 -1.44 23.22 -7.32
C ALA A 396 -0.87 24.66 -7.29
N VAL A 397 -1.37 25.50 -6.38
CA VAL A 397 -0.96 26.90 -6.28
C VAL A 397 0.39 27.05 -5.54
N GLU A 398 0.56 26.39 -4.41
CA GLU A 398 1.70 26.62 -3.52
C GLU A 398 2.93 25.80 -3.90
N ARG A 399 2.76 24.57 -4.35
CA ARG A 399 3.86 23.64 -4.67
C ARG A 399 4.22 23.68 -6.16
N LEU A 400 3.22 23.54 -7.04
CA LEU A 400 3.46 23.61 -8.49
C LEU A 400 3.55 25.04 -9.02
N LYS A 401 3.11 26.05 -8.23
CA LYS A 401 3.04 27.45 -8.68
C LYS A 401 2.25 27.59 -9.99
N LEU A 402 1.16 26.82 -10.08
CA LEU A 402 0.28 26.85 -11.24
C LEU A 402 -0.57 28.14 -11.19
N PRO A 403 -0.82 28.81 -12.32
CA PRO A 403 -1.81 29.89 -12.39
C PRO A 403 -3.18 29.42 -11.89
N THR A 404 -3.85 30.22 -11.07
CA THR A 404 -5.11 29.83 -10.43
C THR A 404 -6.22 29.46 -11.41
N ASN A 405 -6.25 30.07 -12.58
CA ASN A 405 -7.18 29.76 -13.65
C ASN A 405 -6.92 28.39 -14.33
N GLN A 406 -5.78 27.76 -14.07
CA GLN A 406 -5.43 26.44 -14.59
C GLN A 406 -5.60 25.32 -13.54
N VAL A 407 -5.93 25.65 -12.30
CA VAL A 407 -6.16 24.67 -11.24
C VAL A 407 -7.30 23.70 -11.60
N PRO A 408 -8.43 24.13 -12.15
CA PRO A 408 -9.49 23.21 -12.57
C PRO A 408 -9.04 22.20 -13.64
N ASP A 409 -8.21 22.61 -14.60
CA ASP A 409 -7.69 21.73 -15.64
C ASP A 409 -6.72 20.69 -15.07
N PHE A 410 -5.85 21.11 -14.14
CA PHE A 410 -4.96 20.19 -13.44
C PHE A 410 -5.74 19.19 -12.58
N ARG A 411 -6.79 19.67 -11.88
CA ARG A 411 -7.66 18.78 -11.12
C ARG A 411 -8.39 17.79 -12.04
N GLN A 412 -8.90 18.24 -13.17
CA GLN A 412 -9.55 17.35 -14.14
C GLN A 412 -8.58 16.27 -14.64
N LEU A 413 -7.34 16.64 -14.95
CA LEU A 413 -6.29 15.69 -15.32
C LEU A 413 -6.06 14.66 -14.21
N ALA A 414 -5.88 15.11 -12.98
CA ALA A 414 -5.65 14.26 -11.82
C ALA A 414 -6.82 13.28 -11.58
N MET A 415 -8.06 13.76 -11.60
CA MET A 415 -9.26 12.93 -11.41
C MET A 415 -9.44 11.90 -12.52
N LEU A 416 -9.14 12.26 -13.77
CA LEU A 416 -9.19 11.32 -14.91
C LEU A 416 -8.14 10.20 -14.76
N SER A 417 -6.99 10.47 -14.14
CA SER A 417 -5.88 9.52 -14.07
C SER A 417 -6.25 8.25 -13.31
N ALA A 418 -6.84 8.37 -12.12
CA ALA A 418 -7.27 7.22 -11.33
C ALA A 418 -8.37 6.40 -12.04
N GLN A 419 -9.30 7.09 -12.76
CA GLN A 419 -10.35 6.41 -13.54
C GLN A 419 -9.77 5.69 -14.76
N ALA A 420 -8.82 6.29 -15.45
CA ALA A 420 -8.17 5.68 -16.61
C ALA A 420 -7.38 4.42 -16.22
N VAL A 421 -6.65 4.47 -15.10
CA VAL A 421 -5.95 3.30 -14.56
C VAL A 421 -6.94 2.21 -14.16
N TYR A 422 -8.00 2.56 -13.41
CA TYR A 422 -9.02 1.59 -13.00
C TYR A 422 -9.65 0.87 -14.19
N ARG A 423 -10.09 1.61 -15.23
CA ARG A 423 -10.69 1.00 -16.42
C ARG A 423 -9.69 0.18 -17.22
N GLY A 424 -8.51 0.71 -17.45
CA GLY A 424 -7.49 0.03 -18.26
C GLY A 424 -6.91 -1.22 -17.63
N LYS A 425 -6.93 -1.30 -16.29
CA LYS A 425 -6.42 -2.47 -15.54
C LYS A 425 -7.51 -3.32 -14.87
N ARG A 426 -8.74 -2.85 -14.84
CA ARG A 426 -9.84 -3.56 -14.19
C ARG A 426 -10.02 -4.96 -14.77
N SER A 427 -10.08 -5.95 -13.88
CA SER A 427 -10.47 -7.31 -14.22
C SER A 427 -11.99 -7.42 -14.27
N THR A 428 -12.52 -7.90 -15.40
CA THR A 428 -13.88 -8.41 -15.47
C THR A 428 -13.81 -9.94 -15.51
N GLY A 429 -14.14 -10.57 -14.41
CA GLY A 429 -13.82 -11.99 -14.22
C GLY A 429 -12.34 -12.18 -13.86
N ASN A 430 -11.64 -13.12 -14.47
CA ASN A 430 -10.25 -13.47 -14.13
C ASN A 430 -9.24 -13.14 -15.25
N TYR A 431 -9.54 -12.22 -16.14
CA TYR A 431 -8.69 -12.00 -17.30
C TYR A 431 -7.41 -11.19 -17.01
N LEU A 432 -7.47 -10.26 -16.04
CA LEU A 432 -6.31 -9.57 -15.50
C LEU A 432 -6.21 -9.90 -14.02
N ASN A 433 -5.12 -10.51 -13.62
CA ASN A 433 -4.88 -10.78 -12.21
C ASN A 433 -4.31 -9.51 -11.56
N PRO A 434 -5.04 -8.81 -10.66
CA PRO A 434 -4.59 -7.56 -10.07
C PRO A 434 -3.29 -7.70 -9.28
N TRP A 435 -3.01 -8.84 -8.68
CA TRP A 435 -1.79 -9.10 -7.91
C TRP A 435 -0.51 -9.10 -8.74
N TRP A 436 -0.62 -9.45 -10.03
CA TRP A 436 0.52 -9.62 -10.92
C TRP A 436 0.50 -8.68 -12.11
N ASN A 437 -0.48 -7.81 -12.18
CA ASN A 437 -0.64 -6.87 -13.28
C ASN A 437 0.17 -5.59 -13.02
N ARG A 438 1.47 -5.75 -12.84
CA ARG A 438 2.41 -4.63 -12.80
C ARG A 438 2.66 -4.12 -14.21
N ASP A 439 2.96 -2.84 -14.35
CA ASP A 439 3.25 -2.24 -15.65
C ASP A 439 4.50 -2.83 -16.30
N GLU A 440 5.38 -3.42 -15.49
CA GLU A 440 6.57 -4.12 -15.96
C GLU A 440 6.25 -5.42 -16.73
N TYR A 441 5.04 -5.97 -16.58
CA TYR A 441 4.69 -7.27 -17.10
C TYR A 441 3.57 -7.17 -18.11
N PHE A 442 3.94 -7.13 -19.41
CA PHE A 442 2.97 -7.23 -20.49
C PHE A 442 2.60 -8.69 -20.76
N ARG A 443 1.31 -9.00 -20.63
CA ARG A 443 0.77 -10.33 -20.89
C ARG A 443 -0.46 -10.24 -21.78
N PHE A 444 -0.62 -11.25 -22.64
CA PHE A 444 -1.86 -11.43 -23.37
C PHE A 444 -2.91 -12.03 -22.44
N PRO A 445 -3.94 -11.28 -22.04
CA PRO A 445 -4.90 -11.74 -21.04
C PRO A 445 -5.80 -12.84 -21.57
N ILE A 446 -6.26 -13.69 -20.64
CA ILE A 446 -7.34 -14.63 -20.90
C ILE A 446 -8.66 -13.85 -20.70
N LEU A 447 -9.35 -13.57 -21.81
CA LEU A 447 -10.59 -12.81 -21.77
C LEU A 447 -11.77 -13.67 -21.27
N PRO A 448 -12.83 -13.03 -20.72
CA PRO A 448 -14.05 -13.72 -20.35
C PRO A 448 -14.66 -14.49 -21.53
N THR A 449 -15.18 -15.67 -21.25
CA THR A 449 -15.93 -16.47 -22.26
C THR A 449 -17.29 -15.88 -22.55
N ASP A 450 -17.90 -15.20 -21.58
CA ASP A 450 -19.17 -14.50 -21.74
C ASP A 450 -18.99 -13.30 -22.69
N PRO A 451 -19.78 -13.20 -23.76
CA PRO A 451 -19.64 -12.15 -24.78
C PRO A 451 -19.90 -10.74 -24.24
N GLU A 452 -20.83 -10.57 -23.31
CA GLU A 452 -21.15 -9.27 -22.74
C GLU A 452 -20.04 -8.77 -21.83
N GLN A 453 -19.54 -9.63 -20.95
CA GLN A 453 -18.38 -9.29 -20.11
C GLN A 453 -17.15 -8.99 -20.95
N ARG A 454 -16.93 -9.74 -22.03
CA ARG A 454 -15.84 -9.48 -22.98
C ARG A 454 -15.98 -8.12 -23.65
N ARG A 455 -17.18 -7.76 -24.08
CA ARG A 455 -17.46 -6.45 -24.64
C ARG A 455 -17.15 -5.32 -23.63
N LEU A 456 -17.56 -5.49 -22.37
CA LEU A 456 -17.25 -4.51 -21.32
C LEU A 456 -15.74 -4.32 -21.13
N VAL A 457 -14.94 -5.39 -21.23
CA VAL A 457 -13.47 -5.29 -21.18
C VAL A 457 -12.95 -4.43 -22.33
N LEU A 458 -13.42 -4.66 -23.56
CA LEU A 458 -12.98 -3.89 -24.72
C LEU A 458 -13.41 -2.42 -24.61
N ASP A 459 -14.65 -2.17 -24.19
CA ASP A 459 -15.19 -0.81 -23.96
C ASP A 459 -14.38 -0.07 -22.88
N ASP A 460 -13.98 -0.74 -21.79
CA ASP A 460 -13.12 -0.16 -20.75
C ASP A 460 -11.74 0.24 -21.28
N GLN A 461 -11.15 -0.57 -22.16
CA GLN A 461 -9.87 -0.24 -22.79
C GLN A 461 -9.98 0.99 -23.70
N ASP A 462 -11.07 1.09 -24.48
CA ASP A 462 -11.32 2.24 -25.35
C ASP A 462 -11.56 3.53 -24.53
N GLN A 463 -12.35 3.44 -23.45
CA GLN A 463 -12.58 4.56 -22.54
C GLN A 463 -11.30 5.00 -21.82
N ALA A 464 -10.48 4.06 -21.35
CA ALA A 464 -9.21 4.38 -20.73
C ALA A 464 -8.30 5.17 -21.68
N VAL A 465 -8.15 4.71 -22.92
CA VAL A 465 -7.33 5.43 -23.92
C VAL A 465 -7.89 6.82 -24.22
N ALA A 466 -9.21 6.98 -24.35
CA ALA A 466 -9.83 8.29 -24.55
C ALA A 466 -9.57 9.25 -23.37
N MET A 467 -9.58 8.74 -22.12
CA MET A 467 -9.21 9.53 -20.93
C MET A 467 -7.74 9.95 -21.00
N TRP A 468 -6.83 9.05 -21.38
CA TRP A 468 -5.41 9.37 -21.55
C TRP A 468 -5.17 10.43 -22.63
N GLU A 469 -5.88 10.37 -23.76
CA GLU A 469 -5.83 11.39 -24.82
C GLU A 469 -6.27 12.76 -24.30
N LYS A 470 -7.33 12.81 -23.49
CA LYS A 470 -7.78 14.05 -22.85
C LYS A 470 -6.75 14.57 -21.85
N MET A 471 -6.13 13.69 -21.04
CA MET A 471 -5.09 14.09 -20.09
C MET A 471 -3.85 14.68 -20.79
N VAL A 472 -3.44 14.14 -21.93
CA VAL A 472 -2.35 14.74 -22.73
C VAL A 472 -2.71 16.16 -23.19
N ALA A 473 -3.93 16.34 -23.71
CA ALA A 473 -4.39 17.68 -24.13
C ALA A 473 -4.44 18.67 -22.97
N LEU A 474 -4.90 18.26 -21.78
CA LEU A 474 -4.87 19.11 -20.59
C LEU A 474 -3.44 19.44 -20.18
N ALA A 475 -2.55 18.45 -20.12
CA ALA A 475 -1.15 18.65 -19.73
C ALA A 475 -0.39 19.62 -20.64
N ASP A 476 -0.72 19.64 -21.93
CA ASP A 476 -0.12 20.58 -22.90
C ASP A 476 -0.52 22.04 -22.63
N GLY A 477 -1.69 22.27 -22.04
CA GLY A 477 -2.20 23.59 -21.66
C GLY A 477 -1.68 24.09 -20.30
N LEU A 478 -1.13 23.24 -19.45
CA LEU A 478 -0.68 23.60 -18.11
C LEU A 478 0.73 24.24 -18.13
N THR A 479 0.88 25.35 -17.39
CA THR A 479 2.11 26.13 -17.35
C THR A 479 2.56 26.40 -15.90
N PRO A 480 2.97 25.36 -15.13
CA PRO A 480 3.54 25.57 -13.81
C PRO A 480 4.84 26.41 -13.91
N ALA A 481 5.18 27.13 -12.84
CA ALA A 481 6.36 27.99 -12.85
C ALA A 481 7.68 27.19 -12.98
N ASP A 482 7.71 25.96 -12.46
CA ASP A 482 8.86 25.07 -12.64
C ASP A 482 8.81 24.36 -14.00
N ALA A 483 9.82 24.61 -14.83
CA ALA A 483 9.95 23.98 -16.14
C ALA A 483 10.05 22.45 -16.07
N LEU A 484 10.64 21.89 -15.01
CA LEU A 484 10.75 20.44 -14.81
C LEU A 484 9.37 19.84 -14.49
N ALA A 485 8.54 20.53 -13.70
CA ALA A 485 7.16 20.12 -13.45
C ALA A 485 6.33 20.14 -14.74
N ALA A 486 6.48 21.20 -15.56
CA ALA A 486 5.81 21.29 -16.86
C ALA A 486 6.22 20.15 -17.82
N GLU A 487 7.52 19.84 -17.86
CA GLU A 487 8.03 18.71 -18.66
C GLU A 487 7.49 17.37 -18.12
N THR A 488 7.42 17.21 -16.79
CA THR A 488 6.89 15.99 -16.16
C THR A 488 5.41 15.78 -16.48
N LEU A 489 4.59 16.81 -16.41
CA LEU A 489 3.17 16.74 -16.78
C LEU A 489 2.99 16.22 -18.20
N ARG A 490 3.73 16.81 -19.16
CA ARG A 490 3.66 16.40 -20.56
C ARG A 490 4.20 15.00 -20.82
N SER A 491 5.37 14.69 -20.25
CA SER A 491 6.04 13.40 -20.48
C SER A 491 5.28 12.24 -19.83
N SER A 492 4.85 12.41 -18.59
CA SER A 492 4.17 11.34 -17.84
C SER A 492 2.79 11.01 -18.41
N THR A 493 2.04 12.01 -18.90
CA THR A 493 0.75 11.76 -19.58
C THR A 493 0.93 11.06 -20.92
N ARG A 494 1.97 11.43 -21.70
CA ARG A 494 2.31 10.71 -22.94
C ARG A 494 2.81 9.30 -22.69
N TYR A 495 3.57 9.11 -21.63
CA TYR A 495 3.96 7.76 -21.18
C TYR A 495 2.73 6.90 -20.88
N GLY A 496 1.81 7.41 -20.06
CA GLY A 496 0.56 6.71 -19.74
C GLY A 496 -0.27 6.41 -20.98
N LEU A 497 -0.47 7.40 -21.87
CA LEU A 497 -1.20 7.18 -23.13
C LEU A 497 -0.58 6.05 -23.96
N ASN A 498 0.75 6.05 -24.09
CA ASN A 498 1.45 5.03 -24.86
C ASN A 498 1.28 3.63 -24.23
N LEU A 499 1.42 3.55 -22.92
CA LEU A 499 1.25 2.31 -22.14
C LEU A 499 -0.16 1.73 -22.32
N PHE A 500 -1.20 2.55 -22.15
CA PHE A 500 -2.59 2.09 -22.23
C PHE A 500 -3.05 1.81 -23.68
N ARG A 501 -2.47 2.49 -24.68
CA ARG A 501 -2.65 2.09 -26.09
C ARG A 501 -2.07 0.70 -26.36
N MET A 502 -0.93 0.39 -25.78
CA MET A 502 -0.31 -0.94 -25.90
C MET A 502 -1.14 -2.01 -25.20
N TRP A 503 -1.65 -1.75 -23.98
CA TRP A 503 -2.60 -2.63 -23.31
C TRP A 503 -3.85 -2.88 -24.14
N ARG A 504 -4.45 -1.82 -24.70
CA ARG A 504 -5.60 -1.95 -25.59
C ARG A 504 -5.29 -2.83 -26.81
N ALA A 505 -4.12 -2.69 -27.41
CA ALA A 505 -3.70 -3.52 -28.54
C ALA A 505 -3.60 -5.00 -28.13
N VAL A 506 -2.97 -5.30 -27.01
CA VAL A 506 -2.81 -6.66 -26.46
C VAL A 506 -4.17 -7.29 -26.16
N VAL A 507 -5.09 -6.56 -25.54
CA VAL A 507 -6.45 -7.04 -25.23
C VAL A 507 -7.23 -7.34 -26.52
N ASN A 508 -7.13 -6.48 -27.52
CA ASN A 508 -7.80 -6.71 -28.81
C ASN A 508 -7.21 -7.89 -29.58
N LEU A 509 -5.89 -8.06 -29.57
CA LEU A 509 -5.25 -9.26 -30.14
C LEU A 509 -5.71 -10.52 -29.41
N SER A 510 -5.77 -10.51 -28.06
CA SER A 510 -6.31 -11.63 -27.29
C SER A 510 -7.76 -11.97 -27.69
N ASN A 511 -8.57 -10.95 -27.96
CA ASN A 511 -9.96 -11.13 -28.43
C ASN A 511 -10.04 -11.76 -29.84
N LEU A 512 -9.15 -11.35 -30.74
CA LEU A 512 -9.13 -11.87 -32.13
C LEU A 512 -8.58 -13.31 -32.20
N THR A 513 -7.70 -13.68 -31.31
CA THR A 513 -6.84 -14.88 -31.41
C THR A 513 -6.02 -14.92 -32.71
N PRO A 514 -5.01 -15.78 -32.87
CA PRO A 514 -4.29 -15.93 -34.14
C PRO A 514 -5.14 -16.45 -35.34
N HIS A 515 -6.39 -16.85 -35.07
CA HIS A 515 -7.34 -17.30 -36.09
C HIS A 515 -8.30 -16.21 -36.56
N GLY A 516 -8.17 -15.00 -36.04
CA GLY A 516 -9.02 -13.84 -36.41
C GLY A 516 -8.69 -13.29 -37.81
N PRO A 517 -9.45 -12.27 -38.28
CA PRO A 517 -9.22 -11.66 -39.58
C PRO A 517 -7.82 -11.03 -39.70
N PRO A 518 -6.98 -11.41 -40.69
CA PRO A 518 -5.60 -10.92 -40.82
C PRO A 518 -5.46 -9.39 -40.84
N VAL A 519 -6.39 -8.69 -41.47
CA VAL A 519 -6.41 -7.22 -41.52
C VAL A 519 -6.55 -6.60 -40.12
N GLN A 520 -7.42 -7.16 -39.27
CA GLN A 520 -7.59 -6.68 -37.91
C GLN A 520 -6.39 -7.01 -37.03
N ILE A 521 -5.81 -8.20 -37.17
CA ILE A 521 -4.58 -8.59 -36.50
C ILE A 521 -3.46 -7.62 -36.88
N SER A 522 -3.26 -7.36 -38.18
CA SER A 522 -2.25 -6.42 -38.68
C SER A 522 -2.42 -5.01 -38.10
N LYS A 523 -3.68 -4.52 -37.98
CA LYS A 523 -3.99 -3.22 -37.36
C LYS A 523 -3.48 -3.15 -35.93
N TRP A 524 -3.81 -4.14 -35.10
CA TRP A 524 -3.45 -4.11 -33.69
C TRP A 524 -1.95 -4.41 -33.44
N LEU A 525 -1.31 -5.22 -34.27
CA LEU A 525 0.14 -5.40 -34.28
C LEU A 525 0.85 -4.07 -34.60
N ALA A 526 0.35 -3.30 -35.57
CA ALA A 526 0.94 -2.00 -35.90
C ALA A 526 0.82 -1.01 -34.73
N VAL A 527 -0.28 -1.01 -33.99
CA VAL A 527 -0.43 -0.21 -32.75
C VAL A 527 0.57 -0.65 -31.69
N TYR A 528 0.68 -1.96 -31.44
CA TYR A 528 1.61 -2.52 -30.46
C TYR A 528 3.07 -2.16 -30.79
N ASP A 529 3.49 -2.41 -32.04
CA ASP A 529 4.86 -2.12 -32.49
C ASP A 529 5.17 -0.61 -32.46
N GLY A 530 4.19 0.22 -32.84
CA GLY A 530 4.30 1.69 -32.75
C GLY A 530 4.49 2.18 -31.32
N CYS A 531 3.80 1.56 -30.36
CA CYS A 531 3.96 1.91 -28.94
C CYS A 531 5.36 1.57 -28.42
N TRP A 532 5.96 0.46 -28.85
CA TRP A 532 7.34 0.13 -28.51
C TRP A 532 8.35 1.16 -29.05
N THR A 533 8.18 1.59 -30.30
CA THR A 533 9.00 2.65 -30.89
C THR A 533 8.85 3.95 -30.11
N ASN A 534 7.61 4.32 -29.76
CA ASN A 534 7.33 5.53 -29.00
C ASN A 534 7.98 5.53 -27.62
N TYR A 535 8.13 4.39 -26.94
CA TYR A 535 8.85 4.33 -25.67
C TYR A 535 10.29 4.83 -25.80
N ALA A 536 11.02 4.34 -26.79
CA ALA A 536 12.41 4.76 -27.02
C ALA A 536 12.47 6.26 -27.33
N ASN A 537 11.54 6.77 -28.15
CA ASN A 537 11.46 8.18 -28.52
C ASN A 537 11.18 9.07 -27.31
N LEU A 538 10.20 8.69 -26.47
CA LEU A 538 9.87 9.46 -25.25
C LEU A 538 11.07 9.58 -24.30
N ALA A 539 11.85 8.51 -24.12
CA ALA A 539 13.05 8.55 -23.27
C ALA A 539 14.12 9.53 -23.83
N GLY A 540 14.22 9.64 -25.14
CA GLY A 540 15.10 10.61 -25.81
C GLY A 540 14.57 12.05 -25.74
N GLU A 541 13.25 12.22 -25.92
CA GLU A 541 12.58 13.53 -25.89
C GLU A 541 12.55 14.15 -24.48
N TYR A 542 12.34 13.32 -23.44
CA TYR A 542 12.19 13.77 -22.05
C TYR A 542 13.23 13.16 -21.10
N PRO A 543 14.55 13.34 -21.32
CA PRO A 543 15.59 12.61 -20.59
C PRO A 543 15.70 13.00 -19.10
N LYS A 544 15.11 14.13 -18.68
CA LYS A 544 15.14 14.61 -17.29
C LYS A 544 13.97 14.12 -16.46
N THR A 545 12.86 13.76 -17.07
CA THR A 545 11.60 13.46 -16.38
C THR A 545 11.15 12.04 -16.51
N ILE A 546 11.45 11.38 -17.63
CA ILE A 546 11.09 9.98 -17.82
C ILE A 546 12.10 9.08 -17.15
N ALA A 547 11.57 8.14 -16.43
CA ALA A 547 12.31 7.02 -15.88
C ALA A 547 12.85 6.10 -17.00
N SER A 548 13.76 5.22 -16.61
CA SER A 548 14.05 4.06 -17.45
C SER A 548 12.75 3.30 -17.66
N PHE A 549 12.35 3.14 -18.92
CA PHE A 549 11.20 2.33 -19.26
C PHE A 549 11.45 0.91 -18.84
N TYR A 550 10.53 0.45 -18.06
CA TYR A 550 10.50 -0.90 -17.64
C TYR A 550 9.25 -1.59 -18.20
N VAL A 551 9.30 -1.93 -19.45
CA VAL A 551 8.43 -2.96 -20.02
C VAL A 551 9.35 -4.09 -20.43
N GLU A 552 9.82 -4.85 -19.44
CA GLU A 552 10.65 -5.96 -19.76
C GLU A 552 9.83 -7.14 -20.29
N ARG A 553 10.38 -7.71 -21.34
CA ARG A 553 10.00 -9.00 -21.86
C ARG A 553 10.18 -10.03 -20.76
N SER A 554 9.07 -10.41 -20.14
CA SER A 554 8.89 -11.59 -19.31
C SER A 554 10.06 -12.07 -18.46
N ARG A 555 10.08 -11.70 -17.19
CA ARG A 555 10.64 -12.60 -16.18
C ARG A 555 9.49 -13.32 -15.49
N ARG A 556 9.51 -14.66 -15.56
CA ARG A 556 8.74 -15.64 -14.78
C ARG A 556 7.49 -15.13 -14.07
N ILE A 557 6.42 -14.94 -14.81
CA ILE A 557 5.11 -14.71 -14.21
C ILE A 557 4.40 -16.07 -14.11
N PRO A 558 3.60 -16.28 -13.04
CA PRO A 558 2.76 -17.46 -12.94
C PRO A 558 1.88 -17.65 -14.19
N SER A 559 1.71 -18.88 -14.61
CA SER A 559 0.97 -19.25 -15.82
C SER A 559 -0.48 -18.78 -15.89
N ASP A 560 -1.04 -18.35 -14.76
CA ASP A 560 -2.40 -17.82 -14.60
C ASP A 560 -2.55 -16.33 -14.97
N ALA A 561 -1.44 -15.61 -15.14
CA ALA A 561 -1.47 -14.17 -15.47
C ALA A 561 -1.60 -13.85 -16.97
N GLY A 562 -1.80 -14.87 -17.83
CA GLY A 562 -1.89 -14.72 -19.29
C GLY A 562 -0.65 -15.21 -20.04
N ALA A 563 -0.70 -15.14 -21.37
CA ALA A 563 0.35 -15.67 -22.23
C ALA A 563 1.49 -14.67 -22.43
N ASP A 564 2.71 -15.22 -22.51
CA ASP A 564 3.94 -14.45 -22.76
C ASP A 564 3.94 -13.85 -24.18
N PRO A 565 4.15 -12.53 -24.33
CA PRO A 565 4.28 -11.90 -25.64
C PRO A 565 5.34 -12.54 -26.55
N ALA A 566 6.46 -13.00 -26.00
CA ALA A 566 7.51 -13.66 -26.77
C ALA A 566 7.03 -14.96 -27.44
N VAL A 567 6.03 -15.64 -26.86
CA VAL A 567 5.43 -16.85 -27.38
C VAL A 567 4.29 -16.55 -28.34
N VAL A 568 3.47 -15.58 -28.04
CA VAL A 568 2.18 -15.34 -28.73
C VAL A 568 2.33 -14.41 -29.93
N LEU A 569 3.19 -13.39 -29.85
CA LEU A 569 3.37 -12.43 -30.95
C LEU A 569 3.81 -13.07 -32.26
N PRO A 570 4.74 -14.04 -32.30
CA PRO A 570 5.08 -14.76 -33.55
C PRO A 570 3.86 -15.40 -34.22
N LEU A 571 2.93 -15.95 -33.44
CA LEU A 571 1.70 -16.57 -33.99
C LEU A 571 0.80 -15.51 -34.64
N PHE A 572 0.65 -14.34 -34.02
CA PHE A 572 -0.10 -13.23 -34.60
C PHE A 572 0.59 -12.66 -35.84
N ARG A 573 1.92 -12.55 -35.86
CA ARG A 573 2.68 -12.08 -37.03
C ARG A 573 2.54 -13.00 -38.22
N ALA A 574 2.67 -14.32 -38.00
CA ALA A 574 2.41 -15.33 -39.03
C ALA A 574 0.96 -15.22 -39.56
N ALA A 575 -0.03 -15.12 -38.66
CA ALA A 575 -1.43 -14.98 -39.06
C ALA A 575 -1.72 -13.67 -39.83
N ALA A 576 -0.94 -12.64 -39.62
CA ALA A 576 -1.04 -11.36 -40.35
C ALA A 576 -0.30 -11.41 -41.71
N GLY A 577 0.41 -12.50 -42.04
CA GLY A 577 1.26 -12.57 -43.22
C GLY A 577 2.50 -11.67 -43.14
N LYS A 578 2.97 -11.37 -41.93
CA LYS A 578 4.18 -10.58 -41.62
C LYS A 578 5.17 -11.49 -40.92
N ASP A 579 5.91 -12.27 -41.68
CA ASP A 579 7.06 -13.04 -41.19
C ASP A 579 8.31 -12.17 -41.07
#